data_4cb33db1499d111e2cb1d39f12560076
#
_entry.id   4cb33db1499d111e2cb1d39f12560076
#
_cell.length_a   1.000
_cell.length_b   1.000
_cell.length_c   1.000
_cell.angle_alpha   90.00
_cell.angle_beta   90.00
_cell.angle_gamma   90.00
#
_symmetry.space_group_name_H-M   'P 1'
#
loop_
_entity.id
_entity.type
_entity.pdbx_description
1 polymer ?
#
loop_
_entity_poly.entity_id
_entity_poly.type
_entity_poly.pdbx_seq_one_letter_code
_entity_poly.pdbx_strand_id
1 'polypeptide(L)'
;MKKILLLSDTHSHIDETILKYVAQADEVWHAGDIGNLIVTDKIKKIKALRAVYGNIDNDKARLEFPLHNRFMCEGVDVWITHIGGYPGKYNPKIKAEMTENPPKLFICGI
;
A
#
# COMPACT_ATOMS: atom_id res chain seq x y z
N MET A 1 6.60 -16.78 10.08
CA MET A 1 6.74 -15.94 8.89
C MET A 1 5.39 -15.37 8.49
N LYS A 2 5.32 -14.08 8.26
CA LYS A 2 4.07 -13.44 7.82
C LYS A 2 3.84 -13.62 6.33
N LYS A 3 2.61 -13.96 5.99
CA LYS A 3 2.14 -13.93 4.60
C LYS A 3 1.46 -12.59 4.34
N ILE A 4 1.96 -11.86 3.36
CA ILE A 4 1.43 -10.55 2.99
C ILE A 4 0.74 -10.65 1.63
N LEU A 5 -0.51 -10.21 1.57
CA LEU A 5 -1.19 -10.01 0.30
C LEU A 5 -0.96 -8.56 -0.14
N LEU A 6 -0.31 -8.40 -1.28
CA LEU A 6 -0.04 -7.08 -1.84
C LEU A 6 -1.04 -6.76 -2.94
N LEU A 7 -1.74 -5.63 -2.79
CA LEU A 7 -2.72 -5.13 -3.75
C LEU A 7 -2.33 -3.72 -4.19
N SER A 8 -2.76 -3.35 -5.38
CA SER A 8 -2.64 -1.99 -5.90
C SER A 8 -3.66 -1.75 -6.99
N ASP A 9 -4.06 -0.49 -7.16
CA ASP A 9 -4.89 -0.07 -8.30
C ASP A 9 -6.19 -0.86 -8.42
N THR A 10 -6.86 -1.06 -7.30
CA THR A 10 -8.13 -1.79 -7.28
C THR A 10 -9.27 -1.02 -7.93
N HIS A 11 -9.20 0.32 -7.94
CA HIS A 11 -10.17 1.19 -8.60
C HIS A 11 -11.61 0.81 -8.26
N SER A 12 -11.90 0.69 -6.97
CA SER A 12 -13.22 0.32 -6.43
C SER A 12 -13.59 -1.15 -6.61
N HIS A 13 -12.73 -1.96 -7.20
CA HIS A 13 -13.01 -3.38 -7.42
C HIS A 13 -12.58 -4.24 -6.23
N ILE A 14 -13.54 -4.97 -5.68
CA ILE A 14 -13.31 -5.98 -4.65
C ILE A 14 -14.31 -7.11 -4.87
N ASP A 15 -13.84 -8.34 -4.94
CA ASP A 15 -14.68 -9.50 -5.18
C ASP A 15 -14.34 -10.63 -4.20
N GLU A 16 -15.10 -11.72 -4.30
CA GLU A 16 -14.92 -12.88 -3.43
C GLU A 16 -13.56 -13.55 -3.60
N THR A 17 -12.99 -13.52 -4.81
CA THR A 17 -11.67 -14.09 -5.09
C THR A 17 -10.59 -13.33 -4.33
N ILE A 18 -10.64 -12.00 -4.37
CA ILE A 18 -9.70 -11.16 -3.63
C ILE A 18 -9.87 -11.39 -2.13
N LEU A 19 -11.11 -11.40 -1.63
CA LEU A 19 -11.40 -11.62 -0.21
C LEU A 19 -10.94 -13.01 0.27
N LYS A 20 -10.98 -14.00 -0.60
CA LYS A 20 -10.46 -15.34 -0.30
C LYS A 20 -8.94 -15.28 -0.03
N TYR A 21 -8.20 -14.56 -0.84
CA TYR A 21 -6.76 -14.38 -0.63
C TYR A 21 -6.47 -13.54 0.61
N VAL A 22 -7.30 -12.53 0.89
CA VAL A 22 -7.21 -11.75 2.13
C VAL A 22 -7.31 -12.68 3.34
N ALA A 23 -8.26 -13.58 3.33
CA ALA A 23 -8.47 -14.52 4.44
C ALA A 23 -7.27 -15.46 4.65
N GLN A 24 -6.53 -15.76 3.60
CA GLN A 24 -5.36 -16.63 3.66
C GLN A 24 -4.07 -15.92 4.06
N ALA A 25 -4.05 -14.60 3.99
CA ALA A 25 -2.89 -13.80 4.38
C ALA A 25 -2.91 -13.48 5.86
N ASP A 26 -1.77 -13.06 6.39
CA ASP A 26 -1.68 -12.57 7.78
C ASP A 26 -1.99 -11.07 7.82
N GLU A 27 -1.63 -10.36 6.77
CA GLU A 27 -1.80 -8.92 6.66
C GLU A 27 -1.93 -8.53 5.18
N VAL A 28 -2.59 -7.40 4.90
CA VAL A 28 -2.78 -6.89 3.54
C VAL A 28 -2.13 -5.53 3.42
N TRP A 29 -1.37 -5.32 2.35
CA TRP A 29 -0.78 -4.02 2.01
C TRP A 29 -1.35 -3.55 0.69
N HIS A 30 -1.79 -2.28 0.64
CA HIS A 30 -2.37 -1.67 -0.56
C HIS A 30 -1.54 -0.44 -0.97
N ALA A 31 -1.05 -0.46 -2.19
CA ALA A 31 -0.14 0.58 -2.70
C ALA A 31 -0.84 1.72 -3.43
N GLY A 32 -2.12 1.97 -3.16
CA GLY A 32 -2.82 3.15 -3.66
C GLY A 32 -3.75 2.90 -4.84
N ASP A 33 -4.48 3.95 -5.21
CA ASP A 33 -5.57 3.91 -6.20
C ASP A 33 -6.65 2.91 -5.80
N ILE A 34 -7.11 3.10 -4.57
CA ILE A 34 -8.11 2.24 -3.94
C ILE A 34 -9.47 2.39 -4.63
N GLY A 35 -9.87 3.62 -4.87
CA GLY A 35 -11.20 3.96 -5.34
C GLY A 35 -12.16 4.13 -4.17
N ASN A 36 -13.30 3.47 -4.21
CA ASN A 36 -14.28 3.52 -3.13
C ASN A 36 -13.73 2.83 -1.88
N LEU A 37 -13.89 3.47 -0.72
CA LEU A 37 -13.39 2.94 0.56
C LEU A 37 -14.06 1.65 1.01
N ILE A 38 -15.13 1.22 0.35
CA ILE A 38 -15.72 -0.08 0.62
C ILE A 38 -14.70 -1.21 0.40
N VAL A 39 -13.74 -1.01 -0.50
CA VAL A 39 -12.64 -1.96 -0.73
C VAL A 39 -11.85 -2.18 0.55
N THR A 40 -11.35 -1.10 1.14
CA THR A 40 -10.56 -1.19 2.37
C THR A 40 -11.39 -1.59 3.57
N ASP A 41 -12.65 -1.13 3.63
CA ASP A 41 -13.55 -1.51 4.73
C ASP A 41 -13.79 -3.02 4.78
N LYS A 42 -14.01 -3.64 3.62
CA LYS A 42 -14.19 -5.09 3.54
C LYS A 42 -12.92 -5.85 3.94
N ILE A 43 -11.76 -5.36 3.55
CA ILE A 43 -10.47 -5.96 3.90
C ILE A 43 -10.22 -5.86 5.40
N LYS A 44 -10.41 -4.69 5.98
CA LYS A 44 -10.18 -4.46 7.41
C LYS A 44 -11.04 -5.33 8.33
N LYS A 45 -12.21 -5.76 7.86
CA LYS A 45 -13.06 -6.66 8.63
C LYS A 45 -12.46 -8.05 8.78
N ILE A 46 -11.54 -8.43 7.90
CA ILE A 46 -10.97 -9.78 7.85
C ILE A 46 -9.55 -9.78 8.40
N LYS A 47 -8.70 -8.85 7.96
CA LYS A 47 -7.28 -8.79 8.33
C LYS A 47 -6.80 -7.36 8.52
N ALA A 48 -5.67 -7.20 9.20
CA ALA A 48 -5.02 -5.91 9.34
C ALA A 48 -4.59 -5.39 7.97
N LEU A 49 -4.76 -4.09 7.74
CA LEU A 49 -4.47 -3.43 6.48
C LEU A 49 -3.50 -2.27 6.69
N ARG A 50 -2.46 -2.21 5.84
CA ARG A 50 -1.62 -1.03 5.70
C ARG A 50 -1.78 -0.54 4.27
N ALA A 51 -2.07 0.74 4.10
CA ALA A 51 -2.36 1.30 2.79
C ALA A 51 -1.82 2.72 2.65
N VAL A 52 -1.68 3.14 1.40
CA VAL A 52 -1.44 4.53 1.04
C VAL A 52 -2.52 4.95 0.05
N TYR A 53 -2.76 6.26 -0.10
CA TYR A 53 -3.66 6.72 -1.14
C TYR A 53 -2.90 6.90 -2.46
N GLY A 54 -3.61 6.79 -3.58
CA GLY A 54 -3.08 7.03 -4.91
C GLY A 54 -3.65 8.30 -5.52
N ASN A 55 -3.25 8.58 -6.75
CA ASN A 55 -3.64 9.83 -7.43
C ASN A 55 -5.13 9.92 -7.76
N ILE A 56 -5.84 8.79 -7.89
CA ILE A 56 -7.30 8.83 -8.12
C ILE A 56 -8.10 8.92 -6.82
N ASP A 57 -7.47 8.71 -5.68
CA ASP A 57 -8.18 8.63 -4.40
C ASP A 57 -8.65 10.01 -3.92
N ASN A 58 -9.88 10.03 -3.39
CA ASN A 58 -10.54 11.26 -2.98
C ASN A 58 -10.13 11.70 -1.56
N ASP A 59 -10.73 12.81 -1.10
CA ASP A 59 -10.41 13.39 0.20
C ASP A 59 -10.63 12.43 1.37
N LYS A 60 -11.67 11.58 1.29
CA LYS A 60 -11.94 10.60 2.35
C LYS A 60 -10.81 9.59 2.49
N ALA A 61 -10.31 9.08 1.37
CA ALA A 61 -9.20 8.15 1.37
C ALA A 61 -7.92 8.83 1.87
N ARG A 62 -7.69 10.08 1.48
CA ARG A 62 -6.50 10.85 1.89
C ARG A 62 -6.51 11.19 3.38
N LEU A 63 -7.69 11.28 3.98
CA LEU A 63 -7.82 11.47 5.43
C LEU A 63 -7.58 10.18 6.20
N GLU A 64 -7.97 9.04 5.62
CA GLU A 64 -7.83 7.74 6.28
C GLU A 64 -6.44 7.14 6.12
N PHE A 65 -5.81 7.31 4.96
CA PHE A 65 -4.51 6.71 4.65
C PHE A 65 -3.47 7.75 4.29
N PRO A 66 -2.19 7.52 4.63
CA PRO A 66 -1.11 8.46 4.30
C PRO A 66 -0.69 8.37 2.85
N LEU A 67 0.03 9.37 2.36
CA LEU A 67 0.71 9.33 1.07
C LEU A 67 1.86 8.32 1.07
N HIS A 68 2.61 8.28 2.16
CA HIS A 68 3.71 7.35 2.40
C HIS A 68 3.44 6.57 3.67
N ASN A 69 3.66 5.29 3.64
CA ASN A 69 3.52 4.44 4.82
C ASN A 69 4.82 3.68 5.03
N ARG A 70 5.57 4.05 6.06
CA ARG A 70 6.85 3.44 6.38
C ARG A 70 6.75 2.79 7.76
N PHE A 71 7.14 1.52 7.83
CA PHE A 71 6.94 0.71 9.04
C PHE A 71 7.91 -0.47 9.08
N MET A 72 8.00 -1.09 10.25
CA MET A 72 8.77 -2.33 10.43
C MET A 72 7.84 -3.53 10.34
N CYS A 73 8.25 -4.53 9.59
CA CYS A 73 7.53 -5.81 9.49
C CYS A 73 8.55 -6.95 9.59
N GLU A 74 8.43 -7.77 10.61
CA GLU A 74 9.35 -8.89 10.85
C GLU A 74 10.82 -8.44 10.84
N GLY A 75 11.11 -7.27 11.41
CA GLY A 75 12.46 -6.72 11.45
C GLY A 75 12.91 -6.07 10.14
N VAL A 76 12.05 -5.97 9.14
CA VAL A 76 12.35 -5.35 7.85
C VAL A 76 11.73 -3.97 7.78
N ASP A 77 12.53 -2.96 7.42
CA ASP A 77 12.07 -1.58 7.20
C ASP A 77 11.39 -1.51 5.82
N VAL A 78 10.07 -1.29 5.83
CA VAL A 78 9.22 -1.27 4.63
C VAL A 78 8.71 0.15 4.37
N TRP A 79 8.76 0.57 3.12
CA TRP A 79 8.18 1.84 2.70
C TRP A 79 7.24 1.59 1.53
N ILE A 80 5.95 1.97 1.69
CA ILE A 80 4.93 1.89 0.65
C ILE A 80 4.57 3.30 0.21
N THR A 81 4.53 3.53 -1.11
CA THR A 81 4.00 4.74 -1.73
C THR A 81 3.39 4.37 -3.08
N HIS A 82 2.45 5.18 -3.59
CA HIS A 82 1.80 4.84 -4.86
C HIS A 82 2.70 5.14 -6.06
N ILE A 83 3.27 6.34 -6.12
CA ILE A 83 4.12 6.76 -7.23
C ILE A 83 5.57 6.84 -6.76
N GLY A 84 6.33 5.79 -7.04
CA GLY A 84 7.73 5.69 -6.60
C GLY A 84 8.76 5.94 -7.68
N GLY A 85 8.42 5.69 -8.94
CA GLY A 85 9.37 5.73 -10.04
C GLY A 85 10.16 4.43 -10.17
N TYR A 86 11.27 4.49 -10.87
CA TYR A 86 12.12 3.32 -11.13
C TYR A 86 13.49 3.49 -10.49
N PRO A 87 14.22 2.40 -10.21
CA PRO A 87 15.61 2.50 -9.75
C PRO A 87 16.44 3.38 -10.68
N GLY A 88 17.11 4.39 -10.11
CA GLY A 88 17.85 5.39 -10.87
C GLY A 88 17.00 6.54 -11.38
N LYS A 89 15.68 6.44 -11.34
CA LYS A 89 14.73 7.47 -11.78
C LYS A 89 13.57 7.59 -10.80
N TYR A 90 13.89 7.65 -9.51
CA TYR A 90 12.85 7.81 -8.50
C TYR A 90 12.14 9.16 -8.63
N ASN A 91 10.86 9.17 -8.22
CA ASN A 91 10.09 10.41 -8.12
C ASN A 91 10.89 11.44 -7.31
N PRO A 92 11.07 12.68 -7.81
CA PRO A 92 11.85 13.71 -7.10
C PRO A 92 11.41 13.93 -5.65
N LYS A 93 10.13 13.72 -5.35
CA LYS A 93 9.58 13.91 -4.00
C LYS A 93 10.12 12.91 -2.98
N ILE A 94 10.57 11.74 -3.45
CA ILE A 94 11.08 10.68 -2.57
C ILE A 94 12.57 10.42 -2.73
N LYS A 95 13.19 10.98 -3.76
CA LYS A 95 14.59 10.72 -4.12
C LYS A 95 15.56 11.00 -2.97
N ALA A 96 15.38 12.10 -2.28
CA ALA A 96 16.25 12.47 -1.16
C ALA A 96 16.19 11.43 -0.04
N GLU A 97 14.97 11.03 0.34
CA GLU A 97 14.76 10.02 1.39
C GLU A 97 15.33 8.67 0.98
N MET A 98 15.15 8.27 -0.27
CA MET A 98 15.70 7.02 -0.80
C MET A 98 17.23 7.02 -0.79
N THR A 99 17.85 8.18 -0.99
CA THR A 99 19.31 8.32 -0.98
C THR A 99 19.86 8.34 0.44
N GLU A 100 19.24 9.11 1.33
CA GLU A 100 19.74 9.34 2.69
C GLU A 100 19.35 8.25 3.67
N ASN A 101 18.15 7.70 3.51
CA ASN A 101 17.59 6.74 4.47
C ASN A 101 16.76 5.68 3.75
N PRO A 102 17.37 4.84 2.89
CA PRO A 102 16.64 3.87 2.11
C PRO A 102 16.00 2.78 2.97
N PRO A 103 14.80 2.31 2.62
CA PRO A 103 14.21 1.16 3.29
C PRO A 103 14.88 -0.13 2.83
N LYS A 104 14.64 -1.21 3.55
CA LYS A 104 15.03 -2.56 3.12
C LYS A 104 14.13 -3.04 1.98
N LEU A 105 12.84 -2.69 2.04
CA LEU A 105 11.85 -3.06 1.03
C LEU A 105 11.06 -1.82 0.62
N PHE A 106 11.05 -1.53 -0.67
CA PHE A 106 10.30 -0.41 -1.23
C PHE A 106 9.21 -0.94 -2.16
N ILE A 107 7.97 -0.54 -1.90
CA ILE A 107 6.80 -0.99 -2.65
C ILE A 107 6.08 0.23 -3.24
N CYS A 108 5.79 0.19 -4.53
CA CYS A 108 5.00 1.23 -5.19
C CYS A 108 4.02 0.62 -6.17
N GLY A 109 2.93 1.35 -6.44
CA GLY A 109 1.91 0.91 -7.40
C GLY A 109 2.28 1.26 -8.83
N ILE A 110 3.10 2.27 -9.01
CA ILE A 110 3.56 2.72 -10.33
C ILE A 110 5.04 3.04 -10.27
#